data_3996cba30119b2f69f6e7cc56dcd46c1
#
_entry.id   3996cba30119b2f69f6e7cc56dcd46c1
#
_cell.length_a   1.000
_cell.length_b   1.000
_cell.length_c   1.000
_cell.angle_alpha   90.00
_cell.angle_beta   90.00
_cell.angle_gamma   90.00
#
_symmetry.space_group_name_H-M   'P 1'
#
loop_
_entity.id
_entity.type
_entity.pdbx_description
1 polymer ?
#
loop_
_entity_poly.entity_id
_entity_poly.type
_entity_poly.pdbx_seq_one_letter_code
_entity_poly.pdbx_strand_id
1 'polypeptide(L)'
;MHALSIPTWIIHISSVIEWIAAIWLIWTYAEVTQNQAWRALSFGMLPALVSAMCACTWHLFDNAPELEWLVTLQAAMTVVGNITLCLAAWWIWRLALRTTPQEPPLQTKDK
;
A
#
# COMPACT_ATOMS: atom_id res chain seq x y z
N MET A 1 15.60 0.26 -23.66
CA MET A 1 14.35 -0.26 -23.06
C MET A 1 13.99 -1.64 -23.59
N HIS A 2 14.97 -2.55 -23.55
CA HIS A 2 14.80 -3.90 -24.12
C HIS A 2 14.70 -4.99 -23.06
N ALA A 3 14.83 -4.61 -21.76
CA ALA A 3 14.77 -5.57 -20.67
C ALA A 3 13.43 -6.28 -20.55
N LEU A 4 12.34 -5.57 -20.84
CA LEU A 4 10.99 -6.09 -20.75
C LEU A 4 10.26 -5.98 -22.08
N SER A 5 9.35 -6.92 -22.31
CA SER A 5 8.44 -6.82 -23.46
C SER A 5 7.43 -5.69 -23.24
N ILE A 6 6.80 -5.25 -24.34
CA ILE A 6 5.79 -4.19 -24.24
C ILE A 6 4.64 -4.57 -23.32
N PRO A 7 4.05 -5.80 -23.39
CA PRO A 7 3.02 -6.19 -22.44
C PRO A 7 3.50 -6.15 -20.99
N THR A 8 4.74 -6.56 -20.71
CA THR A 8 5.29 -6.54 -19.35
C THR A 8 5.45 -5.10 -18.88
N TRP A 9 5.90 -4.18 -19.73
CA TRP A 9 5.98 -2.77 -19.40
C TRP A 9 4.62 -2.20 -19.03
N ILE A 10 3.59 -2.55 -19.80
CA ILE A 10 2.22 -2.10 -19.51
C ILE A 10 1.80 -2.55 -18.11
N ILE A 11 2.07 -3.81 -17.76
CA ILE A 11 1.74 -4.34 -16.43
C ILE A 11 2.48 -3.56 -15.34
N HIS A 12 3.77 -3.32 -15.51
CA HIS A 12 4.58 -2.64 -14.49
C HIS A 12 4.12 -1.20 -14.28
N ILE A 13 3.92 -0.46 -15.37
CA ILE A 13 3.48 0.93 -15.28
C ILE A 13 2.07 1.02 -14.71
N SER A 14 1.17 0.13 -15.14
CA SER A 14 -0.20 0.08 -14.61
C SER A 14 -0.20 -0.20 -13.12
N SER A 15 0.66 -1.11 -12.64
CA SER A 15 0.76 -1.43 -11.22
C SER A 15 1.21 -0.22 -10.40
N VAL A 16 2.18 0.55 -10.90
CA VAL A 16 2.63 1.76 -10.21
C VAL A 16 1.48 2.77 -10.13
N ILE A 17 0.77 2.99 -11.24
CA ILE A 17 -0.35 3.91 -11.27
C ILE A 17 -1.45 3.46 -10.31
N GLU A 18 -1.77 2.16 -10.31
CA GLU A 18 -2.77 1.60 -9.40
C GLU A 18 -2.41 1.81 -7.92
N TRP A 19 -1.13 1.62 -7.58
CA TRP A 19 -0.67 1.83 -6.21
C TRP A 19 -0.76 3.29 -5.80
N ILE A 20 -0.37 4.21 -6.68
CA ILE A 20 -0.49 5.65 -6.41
C ILE A 20 -1.96 6.02 -6.19
N ALA A 21 -2.84 5.54 -7.07
CA ALA A 21 -4.26 5.80 -6.96
C ALA A 21 -4.84 5.20 -5.67
N ALA A 22 -4.43 3.97 -5.32
CA ALA A 22 -4.89 3.32 -4.10
C ALA A 22 -4.45 4.07 -2.85
N ILE A 23 -3.19 4.52 -2.80
CA ILE A 23 -2.68 5.30 -1.67
C ILE A 23 -3.50 6.60 -1.53
N TRP A 24 -3.75 7.28 -2.63
CA TRP A 24 -4.53 8.51 -2.61
C TRP A 24 -5.97 8.27 -2.15
N LEU A 25 -6.60 7.21 -2.64
CA LEU A 25 -7.96 6.86 -2.27
C LEU A 25 -8.08 6.51 -0.78
N ILE A 26 -7.11 5.75 -0.27
CA ILE A 26 -7.10 5.37 1.15
C ILE A 26 -6.85 6.60 2.02
N TRP A 27 -5.96 7.48 1.59
CA TRP A 27 -5.73 8.74 2.30
C TRP A 27 -7.01 9.58 2.35
N THR A 28 -7.70 9.71 1.21
CA THR A 28 -8.95 10.45 1.13
C THR A 28 -10.02 9.82 2.02
N TYR A 29 -10.10 8.48 2.02
CA TYR A 29 -11.00 7.76 2.90
C TYR A 29 -10.71 8.06 4.37
N ALA A 30 -9.43 8.11 4.73
CA ALA A 30 -9.03 8.45 6.10
C ALA A 30 -9.47 9.87 6.48
N GLU A 31 -9.38 10.82 5.55
CA GLU A 31 -9.83 12.19 5.81
C GLU A 31 -11.34 12.26 5.97
N VAL A 32 -12.08 11.57 5.10
CA VAL A 32 -13.55 11.60 5.13
C VAL A 32 -14.07 10.94 6.42
N THR A 33 -13.48 9.83 6.82
CA THR A 33 -13.91 9.10 8.03
C THR A 33 -13.25 9.61 9.29
N GLN A 34 -12.23 10.47 9.18
CA GLN A 34 -11.41 10.97 10.28
C GLN A 34 -10.79 9.84 11.11
N ASN A 35 -10.41 8.76 10.43
CA ASN A 35 -9.81 7.59 11.05
C ASN A 35 -8.31 7.56 10.75
N GLN A 36 -7.48 7.84 11.77
CA GLN A 36 -6.04 7.91 11.63
C GLN A 36 -5.41 6.58 11.24
N ALA A 37 -6.05 5.47 11.56
CA ALA A 37 -5.51 4.16 11.20
C ALA A 37 -5.46 3.97 9.69
N TRP A 38 -6.47 4.48 8.97
CA TRP A 38 -6.46 4.42 7.50
C TRP A 38 -5.36 5.30 6.91
N ARG A 39 -5.07 6.44 7.55
CA ARG A 39 -3.95 7.27 7.13
C ARG A 39 -2.62 6.53 7.33
N ALA A 40 -2.48 5.81 8.44
CA ALA A 40 -1.32 4.97 8.67
C ALA A 40 -1.17 3.88 7.61
N LEU A 41 -2.28 3.32 7.12
CA LEU A 41 -2.24 2.36 6.03
C LEU A 41 -1.69 2.99 4.75
N SER A 42 -2.11 4.21 4.42
CA SER A 42 -1.55 4.93 3.27
C SER A 42 -0.04 5.10 3.38
N PHE A 43 0.45 5.52 4.55
CA PHE A 43 1.89 5.60 4.78
C PHE A 43 2.56 4.24 4.69
N GLY A 44 1.91 3.20 5.20
CA GLY A 44 2.45 1.84 5.16
C GLY A 44 2.56 1.26 3.76
N MET A 45 1.83 1.82 2.81
CA MET A 45 1.90 1.40 1.41
C MET A 45 3.07 2.04 0.65
N LEU A 46 3.66 3.12 1.18
CA LEU A 46 4.72 3.84 0.47
C LEU A 46 5.97 3.00 0.21
N PRO A 47 6.49 2.19 1.16
CA PRO A 47 7.66 1.37 0.86
C PRO A 47 7.44 0.39 -0.29
N ALA A 48 6.24 -0.18 -0.41
CA ALA A 48 5.91 -1.06 -1.54
C ALA A 48 5.92 -0.29 -2.86
N LEU A 49 5.43 0.96 -2.86
CA LEU A 49 5.51 1.81 -4.04
C LEU A 49 6.96 2.12 -4.40
N VAL A 50 7.81 2.44 -3.42
CA VAL A 50 9.23 2.67 -3.65
C VAL A 50 9.89 1.42 -4.24
N SER A 51 9.53 0.23 -3.73
CA SER A 51 10.01 -1.02 -4.28
C SER A 51 9.67 -1.16 -5.76
N ALA A 52 8.41 -0.91 -6.12
CA ALA A 52 7.96 -1.00 -7.51
C ALA A 52 8.69 0.02 -8.39
N MET A 53 8.90 1.23 -7.89
CA MET A 53 9.62 2.26 -8.63
C MET A 53 11.08 1.90 -8.84
N CYS A 54 11.72 1.29 -7.84
CA CYS A 54 13.09 0.81 -7.99
C CYS A 54 13.20 -0.26 -9.08
N ALA A 55 12.27 -1.21 -9.08
CA ALA A 55 12.25 -2.26 -10.09
C ALA A 55 12.04 -1.68 -11.49
N CYS A 56 11.07 -0.78 -11.65
CA CYS A 56 10.81 -0.14 -12.93
C CYS A 56 12.01 0.68 -13.42
N THR A 57 12.67 1.38 -12.51
CA THR A 57 13.85 2.19 -12.85
C THR A 57 14.98 1.30 -13.35
N TRP A 58 15.23 0.18 -12.67
CA TRP A 58 16.28 -0.73 -13.09
C TRP A 58 16.00 -1.30 -14.48
N HIS A 59 14.75 -1.69 -14.72
CA HIS A 59 14.35 -2.19 -16.04
C HIS A 59 14.42 -1.10 -17.12
N LEU A 60 14.13 0.15 -16.74
CA LEU A 60 14.23 1.26 -17.68
C LEU A 60 15.66 1.44 -18.19
N PHE A 61 16.66 1.16 -17.37
CA PHE A 61 18.06 1.22 -17.76
C PHE A 61 18.59 -0.14 -18.23
N ASP A 62 17.68 -0.98 -18.78
CA ASP A 62 18.01 -2.29 -19.36
C ASP A 62 18.78 -3.21 -18.40
N ASN A 63 18.39 -3.16 -17.12
CA ASN A 63 18.99 -3.99 -16.07
C ASN A 63 20.51 -3.79 -15.98
N ALA A 64 20.94 -2.53 -16.05
CA ALA A 64 22.35 -2.17 -16.03
C ALA A 64 23.04 -2.72 -14.78
N PRO A 65 24.22 -3.38 -14.91
CA PRO A 65 24.93 -3.90 -13.74
C PRO A 65 25.33 -2.82 -12.74
N GLU A 66 25.59 -1.59 -13.20
CA GLU A 66 25.95 -0.47 -12.32
C GLU A 66 24.81 -0.09 -11.39
N LEU A 67 23.56 -0.44 -11.74
CA LEU A 67 22.39 -0.14 -10.96
C LEU A 67 21.85 -1.34 -10.22
N GLU A 68 22.63 -2.40 -10.09
CA GLU A 68 22.18 -3.61 -9.39
C GLU A 68 21.80 -3.34 -7.93
N TRP A 69 22.33 -2.26 -7.34
CA TRP A 69 21.94 -1.85 -5.99
C TRP A 69 20.44 -1.56 -5.89
N LEU A 70 19.78 -1.20 -7.01
CA LEU A 70 18.33 -1.01 -7.03
C LEU A 70 17.59 -2.32 -6.76
N VAL A 71 18.16 -3.46 -7.16
CA VAL A 71 17.54 -4.77 -6.88
C VAL A 71 17.56 -5.04 -5.37
N THR A 72 18.66 -4.74 -4.72
CA THR A 72 18.78 -4.91 -3.27
C THR A 72 17.84 -3.94 -2.54
N LEU A 73 17.79 -2.69 -2.98
CA LEU A 73 16.89 -1.71 -2.39
C LEU A 73 15.43 -2.10 -2.59
N GLN A 74 15.07 -2.58 -3.78
CA GLN A 74 13.73 -3.05 -4.08
C GLN A 74 13.33 -4.21 -3.16
N ALA A 75 14.22 -5.17 -2.96
CA ALA A 75 13.96 -6.30 -2.08
C ALA A 75 13.79 -5.83 -0.62
N ALA A 76 14.65 -4.93 -0.16
CA ALA A 76 14.57 -4.37 1.18
C ALA A 76 13.25 -3.60 1.38
N MET A 77 12.87 -2.78 0.41
CA MET A 77 11.62 -2.02 0.48
C MET A 77 10.40 -2.93 0.43
N THR A 78 10.47 -4.05 -0.26
CA THR A 78 9.39 -5.05 -0.27
C THR A 78 9.19 -5.63 1.12
N VAL A 79 10.28 -6.00 1.79
CA VAL A 79 10.20 -6.53 3.17
C VAL A 79 9.64 -5.47 4.12
N VAL A 80 10.16 -4.26 4.06
CA VAL A 80 9.68 -3.15 4.89
C VAL A 80 8.20 -2.89 4.61
N GLY A 81 7.81 -2.89 3.33
CA GLY A 81 6.42 -2.66 2.95
C GLY A 81 5.48 -3.73 3.49
N ASN A 82 5.88 -4.99 3.43
CA ASN A 82 5.08 -6.08 3.98
C ASN A 82 4.89 -5.91 5.49
N ILE A 83 5.95 -5.51 6.20
CA ILE A 83 5.88 -5.26 7.64
C ILE A 83 4.97 -4.08 7.94
N THR A 84 5.15 -2.96 7.26
CA THR A 84 4.36 -1.76 7.51
C THR A 84 2.88 -1.97 7.18
N LEU A 85 2.58 -2.71 6.11
CA LEU A 85 1.20 -3.05 5.77
C LEU A 85 0.57 -3.95 6.83
N CYS A 86 1.30 -4.92 7.30
CA CYS A 86 0.83 -5.82 8.35
C CYS A 86 0.52 -5.05 9.64
N LEU A 87 1.43 -4.17 10.06
CA LEU A 87 1.24 -3.37 11.26
C LEU A 87 0.06 -2.41 11.13
N ALA A 88 -0.08 -1.77 9.98
CA ALA A 88 -1.18 -0.85 9.72
C ALA A 88 -2.52 -1.59 9.72
N ALA A 89 -2.58 -2.74 9.06
CA ALA A 89 -3.79 -3.56 9.03
C ALA A 89 -4.16 -4.05 10.44
N TRP A 90 -3.17 -4.45 11.22
CA TRP A 90 -3.38 -4.87 12.60
C TRP A 90 -3.93 -3.72 13.44
N TRP A 91 -3.41 -2.51 13.28
CA TRP A 91 -3.91 -1.34 13.99
C TRP A 91 -5.36 -1.02 13.62
N ILE A 92 -5.69 -1.07 12.32
CA ILE A 92 -7.07 -0.86 11.86
C ILE A 92 -7.99 -1.88 12.51
N TRP A 93 -7.58 -3.13 12.52
CA TRP A 93 -8.37 -4.21 13.13
C TRP A 93 -8.58 -3.97 14.63
N ARG A 94 -7.52 -3.58 15.34
CA ARG A 94 -7.59 -3.30 16.78
C ARG A 94 -8.55 -2.14 17.07
N LEU A 95 -8.48 -1.08 16.29
CA LEU A 95 -9.38 0.05 16.47
C LEU A 95 -10.82 -0.32 16.14
N ALA A 96 -11.05 -1.12 15.12
CA ALA A 96 -12.39 -1.58 14.76
C ALA A 96 -13.02 -2.37 15.91
N LEU A 97 -12.24 -3.20 16.58
CA LEU A 97 -12.74 -3.96 17.75
C LEU A 97 -13.11 -3.04 18.91
N ARG A 98 -12.36 -1.95 19.10
CA ARG A 98 -12.62 -1.01 20.19
C ARG A 98 -13.79 -0.10 19.94
N THR A 99 -14.03 0.24 18.67
CA THR A 99 -15.04 1.23 18.28
C THR A 99 -16.29 0.59 17.71
N THR A 100 -16.37 -0.75 17.70
CA THR A 100 -17.61 -1.41 17.30
C THR A 100 -18.71 -0.91 18.20
N PRO A 101 -19.69 -0.17 17.67
CA PRO A 101 -20.81 0.30 18.52
C PRO A 101 -21.49 -0.95 19.09
N GLN A 102 -21.53 -1.03 20.41
CA GLN A 102 -22.40 -1.99 21.03
C GLN A 102 -23.79 -1.71 20.52
N GLU A 103 -24.36 -2.68 19.82
CA GLU A 103 -25.75 -2.56 19.45
C GLU A 103 -26.54 -2.14 20.69
N PRO A 104 -27.27 -1.03 20.62
CA PRO A 104 -28.09 -0.69 21.76
C PRO A 104 -28.96 -1.88 22.10
N PRO A 105 -29.06 -2.25 23.40
CA PRO A 105 -29.91 -3.37 23.78
C PRO A 105 -31.25 -3.14 23.13
N LEU A 106 -31.69 -4.16 22.39
CA LEU A 106 -33.00 -4.14 21.75
C LEU A 106 -33.98 -3.57 22.74
N GLN A 107 -34.31 -2.30 22.56
CA GLN A 107 -35.44 -1.74 23.30
C GLN A 107 -36.66 -2.51 22.86
N THR A 108 -36.94 -3.56 23.57
CA THR A 108 -38.25 -4.10 23.50
C THR A 108 -39.19 -2.98 23.90
N LYS A 109 -39.82 -2.39 22.90
CA LYS A 109 -40.92 -1.51 23.19
C LYS A 109 -42.00 -2.35 23.85
N ASP A 110 -41.95 -2.40 25.12
CA ASP A 110 -43.05 -2.93 25.91
C ASP A 110 -44.18 -1.93 25.89
N LYS A 111 -45.01 -2.01 24.88
CA LYS A 111 -46.19 -1.17 24.86
C LYS A 111 -47.21 -1.66 23.92
#